data_135e8d227e052b65b59ec5d0ab70ddd2
#
_entry.id   135e8d227e052b65b59ec5d0ab70ddd2
#
_cell.length_a   1.000
_cell.length_b   1.000
_cell.length_c   1.000
_cell.angle_alpha   90.00
_cell.angle_beta   90.00
_cell.angle_gamma   90.00
#
_symmetry.space_group_name_H-M   'P 1'
#
loop_
_entity.id
_entity.type
_entity.pdbx_description
1 polymer ?
#
loop_
_entity_poly.entity_id
_entity_poly.type
_entity_poly.pdbx_seq_one_letter_code
_entity_poly.pdbx_strand_id
1 'polypeptide(L)'
;PGYPYNPCKHRSTCKAKKLCGNSCTHQSAYKCSLCSECTLHCLDFAEDICSVKTKPPYVCNGCSQLSKCTLLKRIYDPSDAHEMAYQSISESRTGILSNEDDIARINGIISPLVKNGQSLHQIYIEHVDEIMCSEKTLYNYVDAQLFDIRNIDLPRKVKYRPRYKQPEFKVDRGCRIGRNYSDFQKFLESNPESTVIQMDSVIGRVGGKCLLTIHFVETSLMLAFLRDSNTSASVIQIINLLDKVLGSKDFSRLFPVILTDNGSEFSNPKAIEKRDAIPCNRTNVFYCDPSAPYQKGACEVNHELIRRILPKGSSFDDLTQKDIFLMMDHINSYKRK
;
A
#
# COMPACT_ATOMS: atom_id res chain seq x y z
N PRO A 1 -54.95 -4.79 9.22
CA PRO A 1 -54.43 -3.59 8.61
C PRO A 1 -54.84 -2.41 9.49
N GLY A 2 -53.86 -1.89 10.26
CA GLY A 2 -54.08 -0.75 11.14
C GLY A 2 -54.32 0.52 10.29
N TYR A 3 -55.25 1.32 10.71
CA TYR A 3 -55.46 2.64 10.11
C TYR A 3 -54.17 3.46 10.24
N PRO A 4 -53.84 4.30 9.23
CA PRO A 4 -52.69 5.18 9.35
C PRO A 4 -52.87 6.09 10.56
N TYR A 5 -51.80 6.23 11.34
CA TYR A 5 -51.81 7.00 12.58
C TYR A 5 -51.93 8.48 12.28
N ASN A 6 -52.96 9.16 12.83
CA ASN A 6 -53.13 10.61 12.78
C ASN A 6 -52.51 11.26 14.02
N PRO A 7 -51.43 12.04 13.90
CA PRO A 7 -50.71 12.65 15.01
C PRO A 7 -51.39 13.91 15.56
N CYS A 8 -52.56 14.29 15.08
CA CYS A 8 -53.26 15.49 15.51
C CYS A 8 -53.88 15.34 16.93
N LYS A 9 -53.65 16.29 17.82
CA LYS A 9 -54.23 16.36 19.15
C LYS A 9 -55.77 16.39 19.13
N HIS A 10 -56.35 16.99 18.08
CA HIS A 10 -57.80 17.15 17.92
C HIS A 10 -58.46 15.97 17.17
N ARG A 11 -57.75 14.86 16.91
CA ARG A 11 -58.26 13.74 16.10
C ARG A 11 -59.55 13.12 16.56
N SER A 12 -59.77 13.11 17.90
CA SER A 12 -61.00 12.54 18.50
C SER A 12 -62.25 13.41 18.31
N THR A 13 -62.06 14.72 18.23
CA THR A 13 -63.14 15.71 18.15
C THR A 13 -63.29 16.32 16.74
N CYS A 14 -62.34 16.06 15.84
CA CYS A 14 -62.28 16.63 14.51
C CYS A 14 -63.44 16.16 13.63
N LYS A 15 -64.19 17.11 13.11
CA LYS A 15 -65.32 16.91 12.16
C LYS A 15 -64.94 17.23 10.69
N ALA A 16 -63.69 17.60 10.44
CA ALA A 16 -63.25 18.02 9.10
C ALA A 16 -63.34 16.84 8.10
N LYS A 17 -63.68 17.19 6.88
CA LYS A 17 -63.79 16.29 5.73
C LYS A 17 -63.16 16.95 4.51
N LYS A 18 -62.47 16.14 3.67
CA LYS A 18 -61.92 16.56 2.40
C LYS A 18 -60.99 17.79 2.48
N LEU A 19 -60.15 17.85 3.50
CA LEU A 19 -59.16 18.95 3.68
C LEU A 19 -58.16 19.06 2.51
N CYS A 20 -57.83 17.94 1.87
CA CYS A 20 -56.91 17.88 0.73
C CYS A 20 -57.61 18.30 -0.61
N GLY A 21 -58.89 18.67 -0.61
CA GLY A 21 -59.61 19.02 -1.83
C GLY A 21 -59.62 17.93 -2.90
N ASN A 22 -59.33 18.27 -4.14
CA ASN A 22 -59.28 17.34 -5.26
C ASN A 22 -58.07 16.38 -5.23
N SER A 23 -57.08 16.64 -4.43
CA SER A 23 -55.87 15.77 -4.26
C SER A 23 -56.05 14.68 -3.21
N CYS A 24 -57.25 14.55 -2.62
CA CYS A 24 -57.51 13.54 -1.60
C CYS A 24 -57.51 12.15 -2.21
N THR A 25 -56.56 11.29 -1.75
CA THR A 25 -56.40 9.90 -2.19
C THR A 25 -57.45 8.97 -1.59
N HIS A 26 -58.20 9.44 -0.58
CA HIS A 26 -59.25 8.65 0.09
C HIS A 26 -60.64 8.97 -0.44
N GLN A 27 -61.48 7.93 -0.61
CA GLN A 27 -62.86 8.09 -1.07
C GLN A 27 -63.71 8.89 -0.09
N SER A 28 -64.76 9.48 -0.57
CA SER A 28 -65.61 10.49 0.08
C SER A 28 -66.20 10.11 1.47
N ALA A 29 -66.13 8.86 1.86
CA ALA A 29 -66.63 8.36 3.14
C ALA A 29 -65.57 8.43 4.28
N TYR A 30 -64.34 8.76 3.98
CA TYR A 30 -63.23 8.74 4.98
C TYR A 30 -63.23 10.04 5.79
N LYS A 31 -63.16 9.93 7.13
CA LYS A 31 -62.94 11.08 7.98
C LYS A 31 -61.51 11.54 8.01
N CYS A 32 -61.27 12.81 7.77
CA CYS A 32 -59.90 13.35 7.82
C CYS A 32 -59.21 13.09 9.18
N SER A 33 -59.94 12.96 10.26
CA SER A 33 -59.40 12.58 11.59
C SER A 33 -58.74 11.21 11.64
N LEU A 34 -58.96 10.35 10.65
CA LEU A 34 -58.34 9.02 10.53
C LEU A 34 -57.14 8.99 9.54
N CYS A 35 -56.94 10.09 8.84
CA CYS A 35 -55.88 10.22 7.79
C CYS A 35 -54.67 11.00 8.34
N SER A 36 -53.45 10.52 8.04
CA SER A 36 -52.21 11.19 8.42
C SER A 36 -51.91 12.41 7.53
N GLU A 37 -52.41 12.45 6.30
CA GLU A 37 -52.09 13.49 5.34
C GLU A 37 -52.82 14.82 5.63
N CYS A 38 -53.87 14.77 6.43
CA CYS A 38 -54.57 16.02 6.83
C CYS A 38 -53.66 17.02 7.58
N THR A 39 -52.55 16.54 8.16
CA THR A 39 -51.56 17.36 8.87
C THR A 39 -50.89 18.40 7.96
N LEU A 40 -50.82 18.14 6.67
CA LEU A 40 -50.24 19.04 5.67
C LEU A 40 -51.21 20.16 5.22
N HIS A 41 -52.52 19.96 5.42
CA HIS A 41 -53.58 20.83 4.87
C HIS A 41 -54.46 21.47 5.91
N CYS A 42 -54.34 21.07 7.21
CA CYS A 42 -55.18 21.53 8.27
C CYS A 42 -54.54 22.72 8.98
N LEU A 43 -55.24 23.85 8.99
CA LEU A 43 -54.81 25.08 9.69
C LEU A 43 -54.84 24.94 11.21
N ASP A 44 -55.71 24.09 11.74
CA ASP A 44 -55.87 23.82 13.18
C ASP A 44 -55.04 22.62 13.63
N PHE A 45 -54.08 22.20 12.83
CA PHE A 45 -53.24 21.07 13.22
C PHE A 45 -52.39 21.39 14.43
N ALA A 46 -52.51 20.55 15.48
CA ALA A 46 -51.63 20.57 16.63
C ALA A 46 -51.12 19.15 16.90
N GLU A 47 -49.81 18.99 16.91
CA GLU A 47 -49.22 17.69 17.17
C GLU A 47 -49.49 17.22 18.60
N ASP A 48 -49.94 15.97 18.73
CA ASP A 48 -50.14 15.33 20.03
C ASP A 48 -48.82 14.70 20.52
N ILE A 49 -48.09 15.46 21.31
CA ILE A 49 -46.77 15.07 21.82
C ILE A 49 -46.91 14.49 23.21
N CYS A 50 -46.44 13.26 23.40
CA CYS A 50 -46.38 12.62 24.71
C CYS A 50 -45.43 13.36 25.66
N SER A 51 -45.88 13.66 26.88
CA SER A 51 -45.06 14.33 27.90
C SER A 51 -43.79 13.56 28.31
N VAL A 52 -43.77 12.25 28.12
CA VAL A 52 -42.55 11.44 28.36
C VAL A 52 -41.44 11.79 27.36
N LYS A 53 -41.78 12.16 26.14
CA LYS A 53 -40.79 12.58 25.10
C LYS A 53 -40.22 13.98 25.32
N THR A 54 -40.84 14.79 26.20
CA THR A 54 -40.35 16.14 26.51
C THR A 54 -39.49 16.19 27.76
N LYS A 55 -39.35 15.06 28.48
CA LYS A 55 -38.54 14.91 29.67
C LYS A 55 -37.46 13.84 29.47
N PRO A 56 -36.30 13.95 30.16
CA PRO A 56 -35.29 12.88 30.13
C PRO A 56 -35.90 11.53 30.53
N PRO A 57 -35.57 10.42 29.85
CA PRO A 57 -34.55 10.24 28.81
C PRO A 57 -35.02 10.54 27.39
N TYR A 58 -36.14 11.19 27.15
CA TYR A 58 -36.71 11.60 25.83
C TYR A 58 -37.09 10.43 24.92
N VAL A 59 -37.10 9.21 25.42
CA VAL A 59 -37.40 7.96 24.70
C VAL A 59 -38.45 7.13 25.42
N CYS A 60 -39.08 6.23 24.69
CA CYS A 60 -40.18 5.41 25.21
C CYS A 60 -39.72 4.05 25.76
N ASN A 61 -38.45 3.70 25.77
CA ASN A 61 -37.95 2.38 26.17
C ASN A 61 -38.39 1.92 27.58
N GLY A 62 -38.42 2.82 28.54
CA GLY A 62 -38.85 2.52 29.91
C GLY A 62 -40.30 2.89 30.23
N CYS A 63 -41.13 3.22 29.21
CA CYS A 63 -42.49 3.66 29.42
C CYS A 63 -43.43 2.49 29.78
N SER A 64 -44.09 2.55 30.94
CA SER A 64 -45.09 1.54 31.40
C SER A 64 -46.31 1.40 30.49
N GLN A 65 -46.61 2.45 29.70
CA GLN A 65 -47.72 2.47 28.74
C GLN A 65 -47.31 2.12 27.32
N LEU A 66 -46.09 1.67 27.09
CA LEU A 66 -45.51 1.45 25.74
C LEU A 66 -46.41 0.57 24.85
N SER A 67 -46.97 -0.51 25.39
CA SER A 67 -47.81 -1.47 24.66
C SER A 67 -49.19 -0.92 24.27
N LYS A 68 -49.75 -0.03 25.09
CA LYS A 68 -51.08 0.57 24.91
C LYS A 68 -51.03 1.95 24.24
N CYS A 69 -49.84 2.54 24.08
CA CYS A 69 -49.67 3.87 23.56
C CYS A 69 -49.97 3.93 22.07
N THR A 70 -50.81 4.85 21.66
CA THR A 70 -51.21 5.10 20.25
C THR A 70 -50.44 6.27 19.63
N LEU A 71 -49.59 6.98 20.39
CA LEU A 71 -48.77 8.06 19.91
C LEU A 71 -47.49 7.55 19.22
N LEU A 72 -46.91 8.37 18.37
CA LEU A 72 -45.60 8.06 17.78
C LEU A 72 -44.56 7.80 18.87
N LYS A 73 -43.98 6.64 18.83
CA LYS A 73 -42.97 6.18 19.80
C LYS A 73 -41.60 6.60 19.37
N ARG A 74 -40.77 7.01 20.32
CA ARG A 74 -39.33 7.20 20.12
C ARG A 74 -38.60 6.12 20.87
N ILE A 75 -38.12 5.11 20.15
CA ILE A 75 -37.38 3.99 20.72
C ILE A 75 -35.90 4.25 20.51
N TYR A 76 -35.10 4.07 21.53
CA TYR A 76 -33.65 4.06 21.43
C TYR A 76 -33.19 2.62 21.16
N ASP A 77 -32.56 2.38 20.02
CA ASP A 77 -31.84 1.16 19.74
C ASP A 77 -30.34 1.46 19.76
N PRO A 78 -29.55 0.73 20.58
CA PRO A 78 -28.10 0.96 20.67
C PRO A 78 -27.36 0.71 19.36
N SER A 79 -27.81 -0.27 18.55
CA SER A 79 -27.20 -0.61 17.27
C SER A 79 -27.41 0.49 16.23
N ASP A 80 -28.67 0.95 16.11
CA ASP A 80 -29.02 2.06 15.20
C ASP A 80 -28.30 3.34 15.62
N ALA A 81 -28.27 3.63 16.93
CA ALA A 81 -27.57 4.81 17.44
C ALA A 81 -26.06 4.77 17.18
N HIS A 82 -25.45 3.60 17.33
CA HIS A 82 -24.02 3.40 17.02
C HIS A 82 -23.75 3.59 15.52
N GLU A 83 -24.57 2.98 14.67
CA GLU A 83 -24.43 3.09 13.23
C GLU A 83 -24.61 4.54 12.75
N MET A 84 -25.63 5.24 13.23
CA MET A 84 -25.86 6.66 12.90
C MET A 84 -24.69 7.55 13.38
N ALA A 85 -24.16 7.31 14.58
CA ALA A 85 -23.00 8.04 15.09
C ALA A 85 -21.75 7.76 14.23
N TYR A 86 -21.53 6.50 13.86
CA TYR A 86 -20.41 6.12 13.00
C TYR A 86 -20.53 6.71 11.60
N GLN A 87 -21.74 6.68 11.01
CA GLN A 87 -22.01 7.30 9.72
C GLN A 87 -21.78 8.81 9.77
N SER A 88 -22.27 9.51 10.78
CA SER A 88 -22.05 10.94 10.95
C SER A 88 -20.57 11.31 11.06
N ILE A 89 -19.79 10.52 11.83
CA ILE A 89 -18.34 10.71 11.94
C ILE A 89 -17.63 10.40 10.60
N SER A 90 -18.08 9.37 9.89
CA SER A 90 -17.53 8.99 8.59
C SER A 90 -17.82 10.08 7.55
N GLU A 91 -19.06 10.55 7.46
CA GLU A 91 -19.47 11.60 6.53
C GLU A 91 -18.78 12.93 6.81
N SER A 92 -18.59 13.30 8.08
CA SER A 92 -17.86 14.52 8.45
C SER A 92 -16.38 14.49 8.08
N ARG A 93 -15.82 13.29 7.86
CA ARG A 93 -14.43 13.07 7.44
C ARG A 93 -14.29 12.78 5.95
N THR A 94 -15.39 12.62 5.22
CA THR A 94 -15.40 12.47 3.77
C THR A 94 -15.39 13.82 3.09
N GLY A 95 -14.68 13.89 1.98
CA GLY A 95 -14.58 15.11 1.19
C GLY A 95 -13.19 15.74 1.24
N ILE A 96 -13.06 16.83 0.53
CA ILE A 96 -11.83 17.59 0.37
C ILE A 96 -11.92 18.80 1.30
N LEU A 97 -11.09 18.80 2.36
CA LEU A 97 -11.07 19.89 3.33
C LEU A 97 -10.17 21.07 2.89
N SER A 98 -9.30 20.86 1.89
CA SER A 98 -8.40 21.88 1.37
C SER A 98 -9.08 22.72 0.30
N ASN A 99 -8.75 24.02 0.25
CA ASN A 99 -9.21 24.91 -0.79
C ASN A 99 -8.49 24.65 -2.13
N GLU A 100 -8.96 25.23 -3.22
CA GLU A 100 -8.38 25.04 -4.56
C GLU A 100 -6.93 25.54 -4.65
N ASP A 101 -6.61 26.64 -3.98
CA ASP A 101 -5.26 27.22 -3.96
C ASP A 101 -4.25 26.30 -3.27
N ASP A 102 -4.63 25.66 -2.15
CA ASP A 102 -3.80 24.68 -1.47
C ASP A 102 -3.58 23.44 -2.32
N ILE A 103 -4.62 22.96 -2.99
CA ILE A 103 -4.52 21.82 -3.89
C ILE A 103 -3.58 22.14 -5.05
N ALA A 104 -3.72 23.32 -5.67
CA ALA A 104 -2.85 23.74 -6.75
C ALA A 104 -1.38 23.88 -6.31
N ARG A 105 -1.13 24.45 -5.13
CA ARG A 105 0.21 24.55 -4.54
C ARG A 105 0.84 23.18 -4.30
N ILE A 106 0.10 22.26 -3.67
CA ILE A 106 0.57 20.89 -3.39
C ILE A 106 0.81 20.13 -4.70
N ASN A 107 -0.10 20.28 -5.68
CA ASN A 107 0.06 19.68 -7.01
C ASN A 107 1.33 20.15 -7.71
N GLY A 108 1.65 21.45 -7.61
CA GLY A 108 2.87 22.03 -8.16
C GLY A 108 4.16 21.43 -7.60
N ILE A 109 4.16 20.97 -6.35
CA ILE A 109 5.28 20.30 -5.70
C ILE A 109 5.32 18.81 -6.10
N ILE A 110 4.18 18.11 -5.96
CA ILE A 110 4.12 16.65 -6.05
C ILE A 110 4.23 16.14 -7.49
N SER A 111 3.47 16.74 -8.42
CA SER A 111 3.33 16.19 -9.77
C SER A 111 4.64 16.12 -10.56
N PRO A 112 5.52 17.14 -10.54
CA PRO A 112 6.83 17.04 -11.21
C PRO A 112 7.74 15.97 -10.59
N LEU A 113 7.76 15.88 -9.26
CA LEU A 113 8.64 14.95 -8.53
C LEU A 113 8.22 13.49 -8.72
N VAL A 114 6.91 13.21 -8.72
CA VAL A 114 6.39 11.86 -9.02
C VAL A 114 6.69 11.48 -10.48
N LYS A 115 6.52 12.40 -11.44
CA LYS A 115 6.87 12.16 -12.84
C LYS A 115 8.36 11.89 -13.03
N ASN A 116 9.21 12.44 -12.16
CA ASN A 116 10.65 12.14 -12.08
C ASN A 116 10.97 10.84 -11.32
N GLY A 117 9.96 10.05 -10.94
CA GLY A 117 10.13 8.73 -10.34
C GLY A 117 10.21 8.69 -8.81
N GLN A 118 10.04 9.82 -8.11
CA GLN A 118 10.01 9.84 -6.64
C GLN A 118 8.69 9.28 -6.11
N SER A 119 8.73 8.65 -4.92
CA SER A 119 7.50 8.19 -4.25
C SER A 119 6.86 9.34 -3.47
N LEU A 120 5.54 9.27 -3.26
CA LEU A 120 4.83 10.23 -2.40
C LEU A 120 5.41 10.28 -0.98
N HIS A 121 5.89 9.16 -0.45
CA HIS A 121 6.53 9.10 0.86
C HIS A 121 7.82 9.92 0.92
N GLN A 122 8.70 9.80 -0.09
CA GLN A 122 9.94 10.58 -0.17
C GLN A 122 9.64 12.07 -0.26
N ILE A 123 8.72 12.46 -1.15
CA ILE A 123 8.30 13.84 -1.35
C ILE A 123 7.69 14.40 -0.05
N TYR A 124 6.85 13.64 0.63
CA TYR A 124 6.24 14.03 1.89
C TYR A 124 7.28 14.34 2.97
N ILE A 125 8.32 13.51 3.11
CA ILE A 125 9.38 13.73 4.11
C ILE A 125 10.19 14.98 3.80
N GLU A 126 10.47 15.27 2.52
CA GLU A 126 11.28 16.40 2.10
C GLU A 126 10.54 17.73 2.15
N HIS A 127 9.21 17.72 1.95
CA HIS A 127 8.36 18.89 1.84
C HIS A 127 7.23 18.94 2.88
N VAL A 128 7.42 18.32 4.06
CA VAL A 128 6.37 18.21 5.08
C VAL A 128 5.83 19.57 5.50
N ASP A 129 6.70 20.55 5.66
CA ASP A 129 6.35 21.91 6.08
C ASP A 129 5.58 22.70 5.01
N GLU A 130 5.78 22.36 3.75
CA GLU A 130 5.08 22.99 2.61
C GLU A 130 3.76 22.30 2.30
N ILE A 131 3.67 20.99 2.48
CA ILE A 131 2.51 20.18 2.15
C ILE A 131 1.39 20.37 3.18
N MET A 132 1.71 20.47 4.47
CA MET A 132 0.79 20.75 5.59
C MET A 132 -0.43 19.82 5.70
N CYS A 133 -0.37 18.62 5.13
CA CYS A 133 -1.39 17.59 5.28
C CYS A 133 -0.75 16.20 5.47
N SER A 134 -1.51 15.18 5.85
CA SER A 134 -0.95 13.85 6.06
C SER A 134 -0.58 13.15 4.75
N GLU A 135 0.42 12.24 4.79
CA GLU A 135 0.78 11.39 3.65
C GLU A 135 -0.44 10.65 3.08
N LYS A 136 -1.33 10.16 3.95
CA LYS A 136 -2.57 9.49 3.54
C LYS A 136 -3.50 10.41 2.74
N THR A 137 -3.55 11.68 3.12
CA THR A 137 -4.36 12.70 2.41
C THR A 137 -3.86 12.87 0.97
N LEU A 138 -2.55 12.84 0.74
CA LEU A 138 -1.98 12.92 -0.61
C LEU A 138 -2.44 11.75 -1.48
N TYR A 139 -2.43 10.52 -0.96
CA TYR A 139 -2.96 9.36 -1.69
C TYR A 139 -4.45 9.53 -2.01
N ASN A 140 -5.24 10.05 -1.07
CA ASN A 140 -6.66 10.32 -1.30
C ASN A 140 -6.87 11.37 -2.39
N TYR A 141 -6.02 12.40 -2.46
CA TYR A 141 -6.09 13.44 -3.51
C TYR A 141 -5.73 12.89 -4.88
N VAL A 142 -4.75 11.99 -4.98
CA VAL A 142 -4.46 11.28 -6.22
C VAL A 142 -5.62 10.37 -6.63
N ASP A 143 -6.25 9.67 -5.68
CA ASP A 143 -7.43 8.82 -5.93
C ASP A 143 -8.62 9.65 -6.41
N ALA A 144 -8.82 10.84 -5.84
CA ALA A 144 -9.85 11.79 -6.23
C ALA A 144 -9.53 12.56 -7.53
N GLN A 145 -8.37 12.30 -8.15
CA GLN A 145 -7.91 12.96 -9.39
C GLN A 145 -7.77 14.48 -9.27
N LEU A 146 -7.36 14.98 -8.12
CA LEU A 146 -7.15 16.41 -7.87
C LEU A 146 -5.77 16.90 -8.33
N PHE A 147 -4.84 15.99 -8.63
CA PHE A 147 -3.51 16.28 -9.11
C PHE A 147 -3.35 15.88 -10.58
N ASP A 148 -2.34 16.41 -11.24
CA ASP A 148 -1.98 16.07 -12.64
C ASP A 148 -1.39 14.65 -12.77
N ILE A 149 -1.10 14.01 -11.65
CA ILE A 149 -0.67 12.61 -11.57
C ILE A 149 -1.86 11.70 -11.30
N ARG A 150 -1.74 10.46 -11.74
CA ARG A 150 -2.73 9.40 -11.54
C ARG A 150 -2.13 8.23 -10.80
N ASN A 151 -2.97 7.31 -10.36
CA ASN A 151 -2.54 6.08 -9.68
C ASN A 151 -1.53 5.25 -10.48
N ILE A 152 -1.53 5.36 -11.81
CA ILE A 152 -0.58 4.66 -12.67
C ILE A 152 0.84 5.22 -12.56
N ASP A 153 0.98 6.50 -12.19
CA ASP A 153 2.26 7.17 -12.01
C ASP A 153 2.89 6.83 -10.66
N LEU A 154 2.08 6.30 -9.73
CA LEU A 154 2.54 5.92 -8.41
C LEU A 154 3.17 4.52 -8.42
N PRO A 155 4.35 4.37 -7.80
CA PRO A 155 4.98 3.07 -7.65
C PRO A 155 4.10 2.14 -6.80
N ARG A 156 4.01 0.86 -7.18
CA ARG A 156 3.31 -0.22 -6.47
C ARG A 156 1.78 -0.11 -6.38
N LYS A 157 1.17 0.99 -6.80
CA LYS A 157 -0.29 1.11 -6.72
C LYS A 157 -1.00 0.27 -7.81
N VAL A 158 -0.38 0.12 -8.96
CA VAL A 158 -0.88 -0.73 -10.05
C VAL A 158 -0.39 -2.16 -9.85
N LYS A 159 -1.30 -3.09 -9.55
CA LYS A 159 -0.99 -4.52 -9.48
C LYS A 159 -1.10 -5.14 -10.86
N TYR A 160 0.05 -5.55 -11.41
CA TYR A 160 0.07 -6.29 -12.68
C TYR A 160 -0.30 -7.76 -12.47
N ARG A 161 -1.05 -8.33 -13.42
CA ARG A 161 -1.34 -9.77 -13.42
C ARG A 161 -0.03 -10.55 -13.58
N PRO A 162 0.32 -11.49 -12.69
CA PRO A 162 1.55 -12.24 -12.84
C PRO A 162 1.55 -13.02 -14.15
N ARG A 163 2.63 -12.86 -14.93
CA ARG A 163 2.82 -13.65 -16.16
C ARG A 163 3.24 -15.07 -15.79
N TYR A 164 2.77 -16.06 -16.54
CA TYR A 164 3.17 -17.45 -16.37
C TYR A 164 4.69 -17.56 -16.53
N LYS A 165 5.38 -18.08 -15.50
CA LYS A 165 6.84 -18.32 -15.57
C LYS A 165 7.10 -19.52 -16.46
N GLN A 166 7.97 -19.36 -17.44
CA GLN A 166 8.52 -20.53 -18.16
C GLN A 166 9.43 -21.33 -17.20
N PRO A 167 9.47 -22.68 -17.32
CA PRO A 167 10.33 -23.49 -16.46
C PRO A 167 11.81 -23.12 -16.68
N GLU A 168 12.50 -22.83 -15.58
CA GLU A 168 13.92 -22.52 -15.60
C GLU A 168 14.76 -23.76 -15.91
N PHE A 169 15.85 -23.59 -16.64
CA PHE A 169 16.81 -24.64 -16.91
C PHE A 169 17.33 -25.25 -15.58
N LYS A 170 17.35 -26.58 -15.49
CA LYS A 170 17.89 -27.29 -14.34
C LYS A 170 19.42 -27.16 -14.31
N VAL A 171 19.94 -26.36 -13.41
CA VAL A 171 21.37 -26.25 -13.14
C VAL A 171 21.83 -27.42 -12.27
N ASP A 172 23.06 -27.90 -12.46
CA ASP A 172 23.69 -28.90 -11.61
C ASP A 172 23.63 -28.47 -10.12
N ARG A 173 23.02 -29.30 -9.31
CA ARG A 173 22.82 -29.03 -7.87
C ARG A 173 24.03 -29.40 -7.00
N GLY A 174 25.06 -30.03 -7.56
CA GLY A 174 26.25 -30.48 -6.82
C GLY A 174 27.03 -29.33 -6.18
N CYS A 175 27.03 -28.15 -6.79
CA CYS A 175 27.68 -26.96 -6.26
C CYS A 175 27.04 -26.40 -4.97
N ARG A 176 25.80 -26.81 -4.64
CA ARG A 176 25.00 -26.32 -3.52
C ARG A 176 25.06 -27.21 -2.27
N ILE A 177 25.70 -28.34 -2.33
CA ILE A 177 25.84 -29.25 -1.19
C ILE A 177 26.57 -28.52 -0.07
N GLY A 178 25.98 -28.45 1.12
CA GLY A 178 26.50 -27.73 2.28
C GLY A 178 26.42 -26.20 2.17
N ARG A 179 25.59 -25.67 1.25
CA ARG A 179 25.41 -24.24 1.02
C ARG A 179 23.93 -23.82 0.85
N ASN A 180 23.02 -24.61 1.37
CA ASN A 180 21.60 -24.31 1.32
C ASN A 180 21.22 -23.24 2.37
N TYR A 181 19.98 -22.79 2.37
CA TYR A 181 19.52 -21.75 3.29
C TYR A 181 19.60 -22.18 4.77
N SER A 182 19.41 -23.46 5.09
CA SER A 182 19.57 -23.96 6.45
C SER A 182 21.06 -23.96 6.91
N ASP A 183 21.98 -24.15 5.99
CA ASP A 183 23.43 -24.05 6.30
C ASP A 183 23.82 -22.56 6.48
N PHE A 184 23.19 -21.64 5.73
CA PHE A 184 23.33 -20.20 5.94
C PHE A 184 22.86 -19.78 7.34
N GLN A 185 21.72 -20.27 7.79
CA GLN A 185 21.20 -19.96 9.14
C GLN A 185 22.16 -20.43 10.23
N LYS A 186 22.66 -21.67 10.14
CA LYS A 186 23.68 -22.20 11.06
C LYS A 186 24.97 -21.38 11.06
N PHE A 187 25.38 -20.91 9.88
CA PHE A 187 26.55 -20.05 9.77
C PHE A 187 26.35 -18.74 10.53
N LEU A 188 25.18 -18.10 10.38
CA LEU A 188 24.83 -16.85 11.11
C LEU A 188 24.75 -17.09 12.62
N GLU A 189 24.16 -18.19 13.06
CA GLU A 189 24.12 -18.54 14.48
C GLU A 189 25.53 -18.67 15.08
N SER A 190 26.48 -19.19 14.29
CA SER A 190 27.89 -19.32 14.71
C SER A 190 28.68 -18.01 14.55
N ASN A 191 28.19 -17.06 13.75
CA ASN A 191 28.87 -15.81 13.42
C ASN A 191 27.88 -14.64 13.42
N PRO A 192 27.30 -14.24 14.57
CA PRO A 192 26.23 -13.28 14.66
C PRO A 192 26.60 -11.86 14.20
N GLU A 193 27.89 -11.51 14.25
CA GLU A 193 28.41 -10.21 13.82
C GLU A 193 28.68 -10.13 12.30
N SER A 194 28.35 -11.17 11.53
CA SER A 194 28.63 -11.22 10.09
C SER A 194 27.61 -10.40 9.30
N THR A 195 28.08 -9.40 8.59
CA THR A 195 27.26 -8.61 7.63
C THR A 195 26.77 -9.51 6.49
N VAL A 196 25.47 -9.51 6.25
CA VAL A 196 24.87 -10.30 5.17
C VAL A 196 24.83 -9.48 3.87
N ILE A 197 25.43 -10.06 2.82
CA ILE A 197 25.37 -9.52 1.46
C ILE A 197 24.39 -10.35 0.63
N GLN A 198 23.43 -9.72 0.01
CA GLN A 198 22.56 -10.36 -0.98
C GLN A 198 23.02 -10.01 -2.39
N MET A 199 23.22 -11.04 -3.20
CA MET A 199 23.70 -10.88 -4.58
C MET A 199 22.66 -11.42 -5.55
N ASP A 200 22.42 -10.68 -6.66
CA ASP A 200 21.42 -11.04 -7.65
C ASP A 200 21.76 -10.45 -9.03
N SER A 201 21.08 -10.91 -10.08
CA SER A 201 21.23 -10.42 -11.43
C SER A 201 19.98 -9.70 -11.91
N VAL A 202 20.13 -8.49 -12.44
CA VAL A 202 19.05 -7.77 -13.09
C VAL A 202 19.22 -7.88 -14.59
N ILE A 203 18.37 -8.69 -15.23
CA ILE A 203 18.39 -8.92 -16.68
C ILE A 203 17.47 -7.91 -17.36
N GLY A 204 17.97 -7.17 -18.33
CA GLY A 204 17.19 -6.32 -19.21
C GLY A 204 16.53 -7.15 -20.32
N ARG A 205 17.15 -7.15 -21.49
CA ARG A 205 16.79 -8.01 -22.62
C ARG A 205 17.55 -9.34 -22.54
N VAL A 206 16.88 -10.45 -22.87
CA VAL A 206 17.50 -11.76 -22.91
C VAL A 206 18.61 -11.79 -23.96
N GLY A 207 19.81 -12.22 -23.56
CA GLY A 207 21.00 -12.26 -24.44
C GLY A 207 21.80 -10.96 -24.56
N GLY A 208 21.32 -9.86 -23.95
CA GLY A 208 22.05 -8.58 -23.86
C GLY A 208 22.81 -8.44 -22.53
N LYS A 209 23.37 -7.23 -22.32
CA LYS A 209 24.01 -6.86 -21.06
C LYS A 209 23.05 -7.00 -19.88
N CYS A 210 23.62 -7.28 -18.71
CA CYS A 210 22.88 -7.43 -17.45
C CYS A 210 23.65 -6.76 -16.28
N LEU A 211 22.98 -6.56 -15.16
CA LEU A 211 23.63 -6.04 -13.96
C LEU A 211 23.86 -7.17 -12.95
N LEU A 212 24.99 -7.14 -12.27
CA LEU A 212 25.17 -7.80 -10.98
C LEU A 212 24.89 -6.79 -9.89
N THR A 213 23.94 -7.06 -9.02
CA THR A 213 23.65 -6.26 -7.85
C THR A 213 24.22 -6.90 -6.59
N ILE A 214 24.80 -6.10 -5.73
CA ILE A 214 25.40 -6.47 -4.45
C ILE A 214 24.77 -5.58 -3.40
N HIS A 215 23.94 -6.15 -2.54
CA HIS A 215 23.15 -5.43 -1.56
C HIS A 215 23.62 -5.75 -0.14
N PHE A 216 24.05 -4.74 0.59
CA PHE A 216 24.39 -4.81 2.00
C PHE A 216 23.12 -4.64 2.84
N VAL A 217 22.64 -5.72 3.43
CA VAL A 217 21.32 -5.77 4.08
C VAL A 217 21.19 -4.75 5.21
N GLU A 218 22.22 -4.64 6.06
CA GLU A 218 22.20 -3.78 7.25
C GLU A 218 22.18 -2.28 6.92
N THR A 219 22.95 -1.87 5.92
CA THR A 219 23.09 -0.47 5.53
C THR A 219 22.14 -0.07 4.43
N SER A 220 21.45 -1.04 3.83
CA SER A 220 20.64 -0.87 2.62
C SER A 220 21.41 -0.32 1.41
N LEU A 221 22.73 -0.27 1.47
CA LEU A 221 23.59 0.12 0.35
C LEU A 221 23.52 -0.95 -0.74
N MET A 222 23.31 -0.52 -1.98
CA MET A 222 23.36 -1.41 -3.14
C MET A 222 24.39 -0.91 -4.14
N LEU A 223 25.26 -1.82 -4.57
CA LEU A 223 26.17 -1.60 -5.69
C LEU A 223 25.62 -2.35 -6.90
N ALA A 224 25.87 -1.84 -8.11
CA ALA A 224 25.52 -2.51 -9.35
C ALA A 224 26.67 -2.43 -10.35
N PHE A 225 26.93 -3.54 -11.03
CA PHE A 225 28.00 -3.68 -12.02
C PHE A 225 27.42 -4.16 -13.34
N LEU A 226 27.76 -3.46 -14.42
CA LEU A 226 27.36 -3.84 -15.78
C LEU A 226 28.20 -5.02 -16.26
N ARG A 227 27.54 -6.04 -16.81
CA ARG A 227 28.15 -7.24 -17.37
C ARG A 227 27.70 -7.45 -18.81
N ASP A 228 28.61 -7.87 -19.69
CA ASP A 228 28.28 -8.14 -21.09
C ASP A 228 27.42 -9.40 -21.25
N SER A 229 27.50 -10.34 -20.32
CA SER A 229 26.75 -11.60 -20.37
C SER A 229 26.41 -12.11 -18.99
N ASN A 230 25.29 -12.83 -18.85
CA ASN A 230 24.86 -13.45 -17.60
C ASN A 230 25.51 -14.81 -17.39
N THR A 231 26.82 -14.83 -17.11
CA THR A 231 27.64 -16.04 -16.91
C THR A 231 28.33 -16.03 -15.55
N SER A 232 28.73 -17.22 -15.05
CA SER A 232 29.47 -17.31 -13.80
C SER A 232 30.87 -16.67 -13.92
N ALA A 233 31.47 -16.72 -15.08
CA ALA A 233 32.77 -16.08 -15.33
C ALA A 233 32.70 -14.56 -15.14
N SER A 234 31.65 -13.90 -15.63
CA SER A 234 31.46 -12.45 -15.47
C SER A 234 31.19 -12.04 -13.99
N VAL A 235 30.53 -12.89 -13.21
CA VAL A 235 30.37 -12.66 -11.76
C VAL A 235 31.71 -12.75 -11.06
N ILE A 236 32.49 -13.81 -11.34
CA ILE A 236 33.82 -14.03 -10.75
C ILE A 236 34.77 -12.87 -11.07
N GLN A 237 34.74 -12.35 -12.31
CA GLN A 237 35.54 -11.18 -12.69
C GLN A 237 35.24 -9.96 -11.82
N ILE A 238 33.96 -9.67 -11.53
CA ILE A 238 33.60 -8.55 -10.68
C ILE A 238 34.05 -8.79 -9.24
N ILE A 239 33.86 -9.99 -8.69
CA ILE A 239 34.31 -10.32 -7.34
C ILE A 239 35.82 -10.21 -7.23
N ASN A 240 36.59 -10.67 -8.23
CA ASN A 240 38.04 -10.53 -8.28
C ASN A 240 38.49 -9.06 -8.39
N LEU A 241 37.76 -8.23 -9.18
CA LEU A 241 38.01 -6.80 -9.25
C LEU A 241 37.81 -6.13 -7.90
N LEU A 242 36.71 -6.43 -7.20
CA LEU A 242 36.42 -5.89 -5.88
C LEU A 242 37.47 -6.31 -4.84
N ASP A 243 37.87 -7.58 -4.84
CA ASP A 243 38.93 -8.08 -3.96
C ASP A 243 40.29 -7.39 -4.22
N LYS A 244 40.59 -7.12 -5.50
CA LYS A 244 41.81 -6.40 -5.89
C LYS A 244 41.79 -4.94 -5.46
N VAL A 245 40.64 -4.25 -5.65
CA VAL A 245 40.49 -2.82 -5.35
C VAL A 245 40.45 -2.55 -3.85
N LEU A 246 39.71 -3.37 -3.09
CA LEU A 246 39.58 -3.22 -1.65
C LEU A 246 40.78 -3.76 -0.87
N GLY A 247 41.50 -4.70 -1.46
CA GLY A 247 42.49 -5.51 -0.78
C GLY A 247 41.89 -6.65 0.01
N SER A 248 42.66 -7.70 0.15
CA SER A 248 42.18 -9.00 0.67
C SER A 248 41.58 -8.94 2.09
N LYS A 249 42.13 -8.08 2.94
CA LYS A 249 41.66 -7.94 4.34
C LYS A 249 40.29 -7.24 4.40
N ASP A 250 40.17 -6.12 3.72
CA ASP A 250 38.93 -5.33 3.73
C ASP A 250 37.82 -6.03 2.95
N PHE A 251 38.15 -6.72 1.85
CA PHE A 251 37.18 -7.54 1.15
C PHE A 251 36.58 -8.60 2.07
N SER A 252 37.41 -9.39 2.78
CA SER A 252 36.89 -10.45 3.65
C SER A 252 36.10 -9.90 4.84
N ARG A 253 36.40 -8.69 5.29
CA ARG A 253 35.65 -8.00 6.34
C ARG A 253 34.29 -7.50 5.84
N LEU A 254 34.22 -6.94 4.62
CA LEU A 254 33.01 -6.37 4.05
C LEU A 254 32.10 -7.43 3.41
N PHE A 255 32.66 -8.55 2.98
CA PHE A 255 31.95 -9.64 2.31
C PHE A 255 32.11 -10.99 3.04
N PRO A 256 31.78 -11.07 4.34
CA PRO A 256 31.99 -12.31 5.09
C PRO A 256 31.05 -13.43 4.62
N VAL A 257 29.83 -13.08 4.20
CA VAL A 257 28.84 -14.03 3.70
C VAL A 257 27.98 -13.44 2.60
N ILE A 258 27.81 -14.21 1.53
CA ILE A 258 26.99 -13.85 0.37
C ILE A 258 25.84 -14.84 0.25
N LEU A 259 24.61 -14.31 0.22
CA LEU A 259 23.39 -15.06 -0.07
C LEU A 259 22.93 -14.75 -1.50
N THR A 260 22.73 -15.77 -2.31
CA THR A 260 22.33 -15.62 -3.71
C THR A 260 21.15 -16.54 -4.06
N ASP A 261 20.53 -16.33 -5.21
CA ASP A 261 19.54 -17.26 -5.73
C ASP A 261 20.20 -18.47 -6.41
N ASN A 262 19.37 -19.31 -7.01
CA ASN A 262 19.79 -20.51 -7.69
C ASN A 262 20.15 -20.28 -9.19
N GLY A 263 20.49 -19.05 -9.59
CA GLY A 263 20.85 -18.71 -10.96
C GLY A 263 22.08 -19.46 -11.49
N SER A 264 22.15 -19.69 -12.79
CA SER A 264 23.29 -20.36 -13.43
C SER A 264 24.59 -19.56 -13.33
N GLU A 265 24.49 -18.25 -13.23
CA GLU A 265 25.62 -17.33 -13.02
C GLU A 265 26.30 -17.49 -11.67
N PHE A 266 25.62 -18.09 -10.70
CA PHE A 266 26.17 -18.38 -9.36
C PHE A 266 26.58 -19.87 -9.20
N SER A 267 26.66 -20.63 -10.28
CA SER A 267 26.94 -22.07 -10.25
C SER A 267 28.39 -22.45 -9.85
N ASN A 268 29.30 -21.47 -9.73
CA ASN A 268 30.67 -21.73 -9.30
C ASN A 268 31.01 -21.01 -7.98
N PRO A 269 30.43 -21.43 -6.84
CA PRO A 269 30.71 -20.81 -5.54
C PRO A 269 32.16 -20.90 -5.12
N LYS A 270 32.86 -22.01 -5.47
CA LYS A 270 34.25 -22.20 -5.11
C LYS A 270 35.16 -21.10 -5.67
N ALA A 271 34.94 -20.66 -6.90
CA ALA A 271 35.71 -19.58 -7.51
C ALA A 271 35.32 -18.18 -6.95
N ILE A 272 34.11 -18.02 -6.42
CA ILE A 272 33.72 -16.82 -5.67
C ILE A 272 34.38 -16.82 -4.27
N GLU A 273 34.40 -17.94 -3.59
CA GLU A 273 34.92 -18.08 -2.23
C GLU A 273 36.45 -18.03 -2.15
N LYS A 274 37.14 -18.62 -3.11
CA LYS A 274 38.60 -18.80 -3.07
C LYS A 274 39.35 -17.74 -3.89
N ARG A 275 40.58 -17.46 -3.44
CA ARG A 275 41.61 -16.77 -4.24
C ARG A 275 42.52 -17.80 -4.87
N ASP A 276 43.00 -17.55 -6.06
CA ASP A 276 43.89 -18.47 -6.78
C ASP A 276 45.20 -18.75 -6.05
N ALA A 277 45.65 -17.86 -5.16
CA ALA A 277 46.96 -17.92 -4.53
C ALA A 277 46.92 -18.22 -3.01
N ILE A 278 45.75 -18.28 -2.37
CA ILE A 278 45.65 -18.36 -0.90
C ILE A 278 44.68 -19.49 -0.49
N PRO A 279 45.03 -20.38 0.44
CA PRO A 279 44.20 -21.54 0.79
C PRO A 279 42.95 -21.18 1.62
N CYS A 280 42.82 -19.94 2.13
CA CYS A 280 41.65 -19.52 2.91
C CYS A 280 40.57 -18.91 2.02
N ASN A 281 39.32 -19.10 2.44
CA ASN A 281 38.18 -18.46 1.78
C ASN A 281 38.18 -16.93 2.02
N ARG A 282 37.87 -16.16 0.98
CA ARG A 282 37.66 -14.69 1.10
C ARG A 282 36.23 -14.34 1.51
N THR A 283 35.28 -15.25 1.29
CA THR A 283 33.86 -15.10 1.59
C THR A 283 33.25 -16.51 1.71
N ASN A 284 31.98 -16.59 2.18
CA ASN A 284 31.19 -17.82 2.18
C ASN A 284 29.93 -17.57 1.33
N VAL A 285 29.62 -18.51 0.43
CA VAL A 285 28.47 -18.38 -0.49
C VAL A 285 27.39 -19.39 -0.13
N PHE A 286 26.17 -18.88 0.06
CA PHE A 286 24.98 -19.70 0.31
C PHE A 286 23.86 -19.38 -0.69
N TYR A 287 22.92 -20.30 -0.82
CA TYR A 287 21.82 -20.22 -1.77
C TYR A 287 20.47 -20.19 -1.06
N CYS A 288 19.56 -19.36 -1.56
CA CYS A 288 18.16 -19.41 -1.18
C CYS A 288 17.50 -20.71 -1.62
N ASP A 289 16.47 -21.14 -0.92
CA ASP A 289 15.64 -22.25 -1.35
C ASP A 289 14.90 -21.93 -2.64
N PRO A 290 14.60 -22.91 -3.49
CA PRO A 290 13.83 -22.70 -4.70
C PRO A 290 12.43 -22.13 -4.37
N SER A 291 12.02 -21.11 -5.10
CA SER A 291 10.71 -20.46 -4.94
C SER A 291 10.44 -19.81 -3.58
N ALA A 292 11.51 -19.42 -2.86
CA ALA A 292 11.44 -18.74 -1.55
C ALA A 292 11.90 -17.26 -1.64
N PRO A 293 11.17 -16.36 -2.33
CA PRO A 293 11.59 -14.96 -2.54
C PRO A 293 11.78 -14.20 -1.23
N TYR A 294 11.02 -14.54 -0.18
CA TYR A 294 11.12 -13.90 1.14
C TYR A 294 12.50 -14.00 1.77
N GLN A 295 13.31 -15.01 1.41
CA GLN A 295 14.67 -15.18 1.93
C GLN A 295 15.65 -14.10 1.42
N LYS A 296 15.30 -13.40 0.34
CA LYS A 296 16.10 -12.33 -0.29
C LYS A 296 15.28 -11.05 -0.52
N GLY A 297 14.30 -10.82 0.33
CA GLY A 297 13.34 -9.73 0.17
C GLY A 297 13.96 -8.33 0.15
N ALA A 298 15.04 -8.10 0.89
CA ALA A 298 15.71 -6.79 0.92
C ALA A 298 16.31 -6.42 -0.45
N CYS A 299 16.92 -7.37 -1.16
CA CYS A 299 17.41 -7.15 -2.52
C CYS A 299 16.28 -6.91 -3.52
N GLU A 300 15.17 -7.65 -3.41
CA GLU A 300 14.01 -7.50 -4.31
C GLU A 300 13.38 -6.10 -4.22
N VAL A 301 13.26 -5.56 -3.01
CA VAL A 301 12.77 -4.18 -2.79
C VAL A 301 13.64 -3.16 -3.53
N ASN A 302 14.96 -3.32 -3.47
CA ASN A 302 15.89 -2.43 -4.19
C ASN A 302 15.84 -2.62 -5.70
N HIS A 303 15.58 -3.83 -6.18
CA HIS A 303 15.39 -4.08 -7.60
C HIS A 303 14.18 -3.37 -8.18
N GLU A 304 13.13 -3.12 -7.39
CA GLU A 304 12.02 -2.29 -7.84
C GLU A 304 12.44 -0.85 -8.15
N LEU A 305 13.38 -0.28 -7.39
CA LEU A 305 13.93 1.05 -7.66
C LEU A 305 14.72 1.05 -8.97
N ILE A 306 15.55 0.02 -9.21
CA ILE A 306 16.22 -0.17 -10.49
C ILE A 306 15.20 -0.28 -11.63
N ARG A 307 14.12 -1.05 -11.42
CA ARG A 307 13.09 -1.28 -12.45
C ARG A 307 12.23 -0.05 -12.78
N ARG A 308 12.22 0.96 -11.93
CA ARG A 308 11.61 2.27 -12.24
C ARG A 308 12.43 3.03 -13.29
N ILE A 309 13.75 2.91 -13.24
CA ILE A 309 14.66 3.59 -14.15
C ILE A 309 14.91 2.73 -15.40
N LEU A 310 15.13 1.44 -15.19
CA LEU A 310 15.39 0.44 -16.23
C LEU A 310 14.27 -0.63 -16.23
N PRO A 311 13.16 -0.38 -16.94
CA PRO A 311 12.01 -1.29 -16.97
C PRO A 311 12.38 -2.69 -17.48
N LYS A 312 11.60 -3.69 -17.07
CA LYS A 312 11.83 -5.06 -17.54
C LYS A 312 11.66 -5.17 -19.05
N GLY A 313 12.67 -5.74 -19.73
CA GLY A 313 12.69 -5.89 -21.19
C GLY A 313 13.40 -4.77 -21.94
N SER A 314 13.83 -3.69 -21.25
CA SER A 314 14.71 -2.68 -21.85
C SER A 314 16.11 -3.25 -22.11
N SER A 315 16.78 -2.79 -23.19
CA SER A 315 18.18 -3.13 -23.44
C SER A 315 19.10 -2.33 -22.51
N PHE A 316 20.17 -2.98 -22.04
CA PHE A 316 21.25 -2.33 -21.31
C PHE A 316 22.52 -2.18 -22.17
N ASP A 317 22.43 -2.51 -23.48
CA ASP A 317 23.58 -2.58 -24.37
C ASP A 317 24.24 -1.22 -24.59
N ASP A 318 23.44 -0.15 -24.60
CA ASP A 318 23.91 1.23 -24.75
C ASP A 318 24.40 1.87 -23.44
N LEU A 319 24.21 1.19 -22.29
CA LEU A 319 24.63 1.72 -21.00
C LEU A 319 26.11 1.48 -20.74
N THR A 320 26.71 2.43 -20.04
CA THR A 320 28.07 2.35 -19.51
C THR A 320 28.07 2.12 -18.00
N GLN A 321 29.19 1.71 -17.42
CA GLN A 321 29.31 1.57 -15.97
C GLN A 321 29.11 2.92 -15.23
N LYS A 322 29.42 4.05 -15.89
CA LYS A 322 29.19 5.38 -15.31
C LYS A 322 27.70 5.69 -15.16
N ASP A 323 26.89 5.30 -16.14
CA ASP A 323 25.43 5.46 -16.06
C ASP A 323 24.86 4.62 -14.93
N ILE A 324 25.39 3.41 -14.75
CA ILE A 324 24.99 2.54 -13.64
C ILE A 324 25.39 3.13 -12.28
N PHE A 325 26.59 3.71 -12.15
CA PHE A 325 26.98 4.37 -10.90
C PHE A 325 26.10 5.57 -10.60
N LEU A 326 25.81 6.42 -11.57
CA LEU A 326 24.89 7.56 -11.40
C LEU A 326 23.48 7.09 -10.93
N MET A 327 22.98 6.03 -11.55
CA MET A 327 21.70 5.41 -11.14
C MET A 327 21.77 4.90 -9.69
N MET A 328 22.87 4.25 -9.31
CA MET A 328 23.03 3.71 -7.97
C MET A 328 23.21 4.80 -6.92
N ASP A 329 23.90 5.89 -7.23
CA ASP A 329 24.01 7.06 -6.35
C ASP A 329 22.63 7.65 -6.06
N HIS A 330 21.80 7.79 -7.09
CA HIS A 330 20.42 8.22 -6.95
C HIS A 330 19.60 7.25 -6.08
N ILE A 331 19.68 5.94 -6.33
CA ILE A 331 18.95 4.91 -5.57
C ILE A 331 19.42 4.85 -4.11
N ASN A 332 20.71 4.97 -3.85
CA ASN A 332 21.29 4.91 -2.51
C ASN A 332 21.00 6.17 -1.68
N SER A 333 20.82 7.32 -2.32
CA SER A 333 20.41 8.58 -1.66
C SER A 333 18.93 8.61 -1.27
N TYR A 334 18.13 7.66 -1.77
CA TYR A 334 16.70 7.62 -1.53
C TYR A 334 16.38 7.27 -0.08
N LYS A 335 15.59 8.12 0.59
CA LYS A 335 15.14 7.85 1.97
C LYS A 335 14.17 6.67 2.00
N ARG A 336 14.45 5.73 2.85
CA ARG A 336 13.67 4.48 3.00
C ARG A 336 12.97 4.47 4.36
N LYS A 337 11.85 3.79 4.40
CA LYS A 337 11.12 3.55 5.66
C LYS A 337 11.88 2.59 6.54
#